data_32b1964b33a558f0328e08c73cc974f3
#
_entry.id   32b1964b33a558f0328e08c73cc974f3
#
_cell.length_a   1.000
_cell.length_b   1.000
_cell.length_c   1.000
_cell.angle_alpha   90.00
_cell.angle_beta   90.00
_cell.angle_gamma   90.00
#
_symmetry.space_group_name_H-M   'P 1'
#
loop_
_entity.id
_entity.type
_entity.pdbx_description
1 polymer ?
#
loop_
_entity_poly.entity_id
_entity_poly.type
_entity_poly.pdbx_seq_one_letter_code
_entity_poly.pdbx_strand_id
1 'polypeptide(L)'
;MTISTRDQLIDAMGNNSSRLVIDKASISNAAAGQFHSLWRATGQPGQAAIPAAAAVCNNALTGALNFAQQTSPATTYGTWANAMCSNNATTMEIHDRLMHMGGLSGTSTGSQTVNLDLNANLGSDNISARKGDANFSDVQWWMEWYTDTGSTAVTATVGVTYNDGTTGTLSVALAATRRASLMIPLNGFIPAAAAGKYIRQINSVQLSATTGSAGSFGFTATRPRMTMPLPLANKMETFDWAALGLPEIFNSSCLMILQVASTTTTGTVRGGGKLSHG
;
A
#
# COMPACT_ATOMS: atom_id res chain seq x y z
N MET A 1 28.26 -5.26 2.06
CA MET A 1 28.84 -4.04 2.68
C MET A 1 27.66 -3.16 3.04
N THR A 2 27.68 -2.45 4.16
CA THR A 2 26.59 -1.52 4.51
C THR A 2 26.93 -0.15 3.96
N ILE A 3 26.00 0.50 3.25
CA ILE A 3 26.18 1.89 2.79
C ILE A 3 26.15 2.81 4.02
N SER A 4 27.30 3.40 4.37
CA SER A 4 27.44 4.29 5.53
C SER A 4 28.04 5.66 5.17
N THR A 5 28.51 5.80 3.93
CA THR A 5 29.08 7.06 3.42
C THR A 5 28.45 7.43 2.08
N ARG A 6 28.53 8.72 1.73
CA ARG A 6 28.06 9.22 0.43
C ARG A 6 28.80 8.57 -0.74
N ASP A 7 30.10 8.35 -0.62
CA ASP A 7 30.90 7.76 -1.69
C ASP A 7 30.53 6.30 -1.93
N GLN A 8 30.24 5.54 -0.87
CA GLN A 8 29.67 4.18 -0.98
C GLN A 8 28.31 4.18 -1.64
N LEU A 9 27.45 5.18 -1.35
CA LEU A 9 26.16 5.32 -2.01
C LEU A 9 26.33 5.58 -3.51
N ILE A 10 27.23 6.49 -3.89
CA ILE A 10 27.51 6.81 -5.29
C ILE A 10 28.04 5.59 -6.03
N ASP A 11 28.97 4.84 -5.42
CA ASP A 11 29.49 3.60 -6.00
C ASP A 11 28.39 2.55 -6.17
N ALA A 12 27.57 2.33 -5.14
CA ALA A 12 26.44 1.40 -5.20
C ALA A 12 25.43 1.80 -6.28
N MET A 13 25.15 3.08 -6.45
CA MET A 13 24.28 3.58 -7.52
C MET A 13 24.84 3.28 -8.92
N GLY A 14 26.14 3.30 -9.08
CA GLY A 14 26.82 2.97 -10.35
C GLY A 14 26.93 1.48 -10.61
N ASN A 15 27.37 0.73 -9.62
CA ASN A 15 27.94 -0.60 -9.79
C ASN A 15 27.12 -1.73 -9.15
N ASN A 16 26.26 -1.44 -8.15
CA ASN A 16 25.52 -2.47 -7.42
C ASN A 16 24.06 -2.07 -7.20
N SER A 17 23.24 -2.24 -8.23
CA SER A 17 21.85 -1.81 -8.17
C SER A 17 20.90 -2.75 -8.91
N SER A 18 19.67 -2.84 -8.42
CA SER A 18 18.53 -3.47 -9.10
C SER A 18 17.65 -2.42 -9.78
N ARG A 19 17.11 -2.76 -10.95
CA ARG A 19 16.17 -1.91 -11.66
C ARG A 19 14.73 -2.33 -11.34
N LEU A 20 13.90 -1.37 -10.98
CA LEU A 20 12.45 -1.51 -10.96
C LEU A 20 11.86 -1.15 -12.33
N VAL A 21 10.82 -1.86 -12.75
CA VAL A 21 10.08 -1.58 -13.99
C VAL A 21 8.61 -1.40 -13.65
N ILE A 22 8.05 -0.30 -14.11
CA ILE A 22 6.65 0.07 -13.91
C ILE A 22 6.01 0.30 -15.28
N ASP A 23 4.99 -0.50 -15.60
CA ASP A 23 4.12 -0.30 -16.75
C ASP A 23 2.73 -0.83 -16.39
N LYS A 24 1.90 0.02 -15.81
CA LYS A 24 0.56 -0.32 -15.33
C LYS A 24 -0.51 0.26 -16.22
N ALA A 25 -1.44 -0.57 -16.65
CA ALA A 25 -2.62 -0.13 -17.38
C ALA A 25 -3.52 0.73 -16.49
N SER A 26 -4.29 1.60 -17.14
CA SER A 26 -5.30 2.44 -16.49
C SER A 26 -6.41 1.59 -15.86
N ILE A 27 -6.82 1.96 -14.67
CA ILE A 27 -8.05 1.49 -14.04
C ILE A 27 -9.16 2.47 -14.38
N SER A 28 -10.24 1.99 -14.96
CA SER A 28 -11.47 2.75 -15.21
C SER A 28 -12.29 2.92 -13.93
N ASN A 29 -13.17 3.90 -13.91
CA ASN A 29 -14.08 4.18 -12.80
C ASN A 29 -13.36 4.53 -11.47
N ALA A 30 -12.20 5.17 -11.54
CA ALA A 30 -11.55 5.72 -10.35
C ALA A 30 -12.39 6.86 -9.75
N ALA A 31 -12.16 7.14 -8.46
CA ALA A 31 -12.75 8.29 -7.78
C ALA A 31 -11.68 9.40 -7.66
N ALA A 32 -11.95 10.57 -8.21
CA ALA A 32 -11.03 11.70 -8.15
C ALA A 32 -10.76 12.11 -6.70
N GLY A 33 -9.51 12.46 -6.40
CA GLY A 33 -9.04 12.85 -5.06
C GLY A 33 -8.88 11.69 -4.08
N GLN A 34 -9.00 10.44 -4.53
CA GLN A 34 -8.89 9.26 -3.66
C GLN A 34 -7.72 8.36 -4.08
N PHE A 35 -7.23 7.58 -3.11
CA PHE A 35 -6.18 6.59 -3.34
C PHE A 35 -6.72 5.37 -4.06
N HIS A 36 -5.97 4.91 -5.03
CA HIS A 36 -6.23 3.68 -5.78
C HIS A 36 -5.01 2.77 -5.79
N SER A 37 -5.23 1.50 -5.53
CA SER A 37 -4.20 0.47 -5.61
C SER A 37 -4.03 0.01 -7.06
N LEU A 38 -2.81 0.08 -7.60
CA LEU A 38 -2.50 -0.53 -8.90
C LEU A 38 -2.13 -2.02 -8.78
N TRP A 39 -2.34 -2.62 -7.61
CA TRP A 39 -2.07 -4.02 -7.31
C TRP A 39 -2.73 -4.97 -8.30
N ARG A 40 -3.96 -4.68 -8.68
CA ARG A 40 -4.75 -5.48 -9.62
C ARG A 40 -4.79 -4.94 -11.05
N ALA A 41 -4.13 -3.84 -11.34
CA ALA A 41 -3.97 -3.37 -12.72
C ALA A 41 -3.07 -4.34 -13.50
N THR A 42 -3.38 -4.57 -14.78
CA THR A 42 -2.53 -5.36 -15.67
C THR A 42 -1.23 -4.62 -15.99
N GLY A 43 -0.20 -5.36 -16.44
CA GLY A 43 1.09 -4.80 -16.83
C GLY A 43 2.26 -5.30 -15.97
N GLN A 44 3.22 -4.42 -15.69
CA GLN A 44 4.39 -4.74 -14.86
C GLN A 44 4.44 -3.82 -13.62
N PRO A 45 4.54 -4.40 -12.41
CA PRO A 45 4.47 -5.83 -12.09
C PRO A 45 3.13 -6.46 -12.48
N GLY A 46 3.07 -7.79 -12.55
CA GLY A 46 1.88 -8.51 -12.98
C GLY A 46 0.62 -8.20 -12.19
N GLN A 47 -0.54 -8.51 -12.74
CA GLN A 47 -1.82 -8.38 -12.04
C GLN A 47 -1.91 -9.39 -10.89
N ALA A 48 -2.05 -8.92 -9.67
CA ALA A 48 -2.18 -9.78 -8.50
C ALA A 48 -3.60 -10.37 -8.36
N ALA A 49 -3.71 -11.50 -7.67
CA ALA A 49 -5.00 -12.07 -7.28
C ALA A 49 -5.69 -11.24 -6.18
N ILE A 50 -6.99 -11.40 -6.03
CA ILE A 50 -7.73 -10.92 -4.85
C ILE A 50 -7.31 -11.78 -3.66
N PRO A 51 -6.85 -11.19 -2.55
CA PRO A 51 -6.57 -11.98 -1.35
C PRO A 51 -7.85 -12.66 -0.84
N ALA A 52 -7.74 -13.92 -0.44
CA ALA A 52 -8.87 -14.67 0.12
C ALA A 52 -8.76 -14.82 1.65
N ALA A 53 -7.56 -14.74 2.19
CA ALA A 53 -7.28 -14.92 3.61
C ALA A 53 -6.19 -13.96 4.08
N ALA A 54 -6.06 -13.84 5.41
CA ALA A 54 -4.98 -13.08 6.03
C ALA A 54 -3.62 -13.69 5.65
N ALA A 55 -2.73 -12.85 5.14
CA ALA A 55 -1.40 -13.25 4.72
C ALA A 55 -0.37 -12.13 4.90
N VAL A 56 0.85 -12.52 5.23
CA VAL A 56 2.03 -11.67 5.15
C VAL A 56 2.42 -11.52 3.68
N CYS A 57 2.66 -10.28 3.25
CA CYS A 57 3.05 -9.99 1.89
C CYS A 57 4.57 -9.97 1.74
N ASN A 58 5.06 -10.51 0.65
CA ASN A 58 6.48 -10.50 0.31
C ASN A 58 6.71 -10.23 -1.18
N ASN A 59 7.95 -10.05 -1.58
CA ASN A 59 8.35 -9.73 -2.95
C ASN A 59 8.08 -10.83 -3.99
N ALA A 60 7.75 -12.06 -3.56
CA ALA A 60 7.40 -13.14 -4.47
C ALA A 60 5.95 -13.06 -4.97
N LEU A 61 5.10 -12.23 -4.34
CA LEU A 61 3.71 -12.07 -4.76
C LEU A 61 3.62 -11.39 -6.13
N THR A 62 2.78 -11.94 -6.99
CA THR A 62 2.41 -11.26 -8.25
C THR A 62 1.81 -9.90 -7.92
N GLY A 63 2.28 -8.84 -8.53
CA GLY A 63 1.89 -7.45 -8.21
C GLY A 63 2.96 -6.69 -7.42
N ALA A 64 3.90 -7.38 -6.79
CA ALA A 64 5.06 -6.75 -6.17
C ALA A 64 6.11 -6.35 -7.22
N LEU A 65 6.70 -5.16 -7.04
CA LEU A 65 7.91 -4.77 -7.76
C LEU A 65 9.05 -5.64 -7.25
N ASN A 66 9.57 -6.49 -8.12
CA ASN A 66 10.65 -7.42 -7.77
C ASN A 66 12.02 -6.74 -7.82
N PHE A 67 12.90 -7.12 -6.91
CA PHE A 67 14.29 -6.64 -6.82
C PHE A 67 15.20 -7.71 -6.22
N ALA A 68 16.51 -7.57 -6.41
CA ALA A 68 17.49 -8.51 -5.88
C ALA A 68 17.56 -8.41 -4.36
N GLN A 69 17.40 -9.54 -3.69
CA GLN A 69 17.55 -9.64 -2.22
C GLN A 69 19.02 -9.58 -1.84
N GLN A 70 19.32 -8.99 -0.70
CA GLN A 70 20.68 -8.83 -0.21
C GLN A 70 20.98 -9.76 0.96
N THR A 71 22.24 -10.16 1.09
CA THR A 71 22.71 -10.92 2.26
C THR A 71 23.29 -9.94 3.28
N SER A 72 22.85 -10.07 4.54
CA SER A 72 23.40 -9.27 5.63
C SER A 72 24.96 -9.31 5.64
N PRO A 73 25.63 -8.19 5.87
CA PRO A 73 25.13 -6.90 6.35
C PRO A 73 24.71 -5.91 5.24
N ALA A 74 24.62 -6.36 3.99
CA ALA A 74 24.23 -5.48 2.90
C ALA A 74 22.76 -5.03 3.03
N THR A 75 22.52 -3.75 2.73
CA THR A 75 21.22 -3.08 2.78
C THR A 75 20.80 -2.62 1.39
N THR A 76 19.54 -2.28 1.21
CA THR A 76 19.01 -1.78 -0.05
C THR A 76 18.33 -0.43 0.17
N TYR A 77 18.61 0.53 -0.71
CA TYR A 77 18.02 1.87 -0.65
C TYR A 77 17.38 2.27 -1.98
N GLY A 78 16.25 2.96 -1.92
CA GLY A 78 15.65 3.63 -3.07
C GLY A 78 16.47 4.88 -3.43
N THR A 79 17.17 4.85 -4.58
CA THR A 79 18.13 5.90 -4.92
C THR A 79 17.75 6.74 -6.13
N TRP A 80 16.91 6.21 -6.99
CA TRP A 80 16.44 6.92 -8.16
C TRP A 80 15.10 6.34 -8.63
N ALA A 81 14.23 7.20 -9.12
CA ALA A 81 13.00 6.80 -9.77
C ALA A 81 12.61 7.77 -10.87
N ASN A 82 11.92 7.28 -11.88
CA ASN A 82 11.18 8.11 -12.81
C ASN A 82 9.77 7.56 -13.00
N ALA A 83 8.84 8.45 -13.25
CA ALA A 83 7.46 8.05 -13.49
C ALA A 83 6.74 9.06 -14.37
N MET A 84 5.77 8.57 -15.13
CA MET A 84 4.79 9.38 -15.85
C MET A 84 3.42 8.74 -15.72
N CYS A 85 2.40 9.56 -15.79
CA CYS A 85 1.01 9.14 -15.89
C CYS A 85 0.38 9.73 -17.15
N SER A 86 -0.42 8.95 -17.88
CA SER A 86 -1.12 9.44 -19.09
C SER A 86 -2.32 10.32 -18.75
N ASN A 87 -2.75 10.36 -17.52
CA ASN A 87 -3.84 11.18 -17.02
C ASN A 87 -3.31 12.52 -16.47
N ASN A 88 -4.21 13.39 -16.01
CA ASN A 88 -3.86 14.68 -15.41
C ASN A 88 -2.95 14.52 -14.17
N ALA A 89 -2.62 15.66 -13.54
CA ALA A 89 -1.80 15.67 -12.34
C ALA A 89 -2.21 14.61 -11.31
N THR A 90 -1.24 13.88 -10.79
CA THR A 90 -1.46 12.80 -9.81
C THR A 90 -0.27 12.70 -8.87
N THR A 91 -0.43 11.98 -7.79
CA THR A 91 0.69 11.52 -6.96
C THR A 91 0.75 10.00 -7.02
N MET A 92 1.92 9.49 -7.34
CA MET A 92 2.22 8.06 -7.28
C MET A 92 3.05 7.78 -6.04
N GLU A 93 2.70 6.73 -5.32
CA GLU A 93 3.43 6.30 -4.13
C GLU A 93 3.83 4.83 -4.26
N ILE A 94 5.03 4.49 -3.81
CA ILE A 94 5.46 3.11 -3.63
C ILE A 94 5.43 2.81 -2.14
N HIS A 95 4.62 1.82 -1.77
CA HIS A 95 4.49 1.34 -0.41
C HIS A 95 5.01 -0.08 -0.27
N ASP A 96 5.56 -0.41 0.87
CA ASP A 96 5.75 -1.80 1.27
C ASP A 96 4.43 -2.34 1.82
N ARG A 97 3.82 -3.28 1.11
CA ARG A 97 2.61 -4.00 1.51
C ARG A 97 2.99 -5.05 2.55
N LEU A 98 2.70 -4.80 3.81
CA LEU A 98 3.11 -5.65 4.93
C LEU A 98 2.25 -6.89 5.04
N MET A 99 0.94 -6.67 5.05
CA MET A 99 -0.09 -7.71 5.19
C MET A 99 -1.32 -7.34 4.41
N HIS A 100 -2.08 -8.34 4.03
CA HIS A 100 -3.41 -8.15 3.47
C HIS A 100 -4.37 -9.29 3.83
N MET A 101 -5.64 -8.98 3.71
CA MET A 101 -6.74 -9.93 3.71
C MET A 101 -7.81 -9.43 2.76
N GLY A 102 -8.52 -10.36 2.13
CA GLY A 102 -9.71 -10.10 1.33
C GLY A 102 -10.80 -11.11 1.66
N GLY A 103 -11.70 -11.35 0.70
CA GLY A 103 -12.80 -12.30 0.87
C GLY A 103 -13.96 -11.78 1.73
N LEU A 104 -13.93 -10.50 2.11
CA LEU A 104 -15.05 -9.87 2.82
C LEU A 104 -16.11 -9.42 1.82
N SER A 105 -17.38 -9.45 2.26
CA SER A 105 -18.54 -9.17 1.41
C SER A 105 -19.22 -7.86 1.78
N GLY A 106 -19.43 -6.99 0.78
CA GLY A 106 -20.22 -5.76 0.92
C GLY A 106 -21.73 -6.00 1.09
N THR A 107 -22.21 -7.24 0.95
CA THR A 107 -23.61 -7.60 1.21
C THR A 107 -23.84 -8.20 2.60
N SER A 108 -22.77 -8.52 3.33
CA SER A 108 -22.87 -9.07 4.69
C SER A 108 -23.03 -7.94 5.72
N THR A 109 -24.11 -8.01 6.51
CA THR A 109 -24.35 -7.10 7.64
C THR A 109 -23.94 -7.71 8.99
N GLY A 110 -23.59 -8.99 9.02
CA GLY A 110 -22.99 -9.64 10.18
C GLY A 110 -21.54 -9.23 10.36
N SER A 111 -21.01 -9.41 11.57
CA SER A 111 -19.59 -9.20 11.82
C SER A 111 -18.74 -10.18 11.00
N GLN A 112 -17.78 -9.65 10.25
CA GLN A 112 -16.82 -10.41 9.44
C GLN A 112 -15.45 -10.37 10.12
N THR A 113 -14.89 -11.55 10.38
CA THR A 113 -13.59 -11.70 11.04
C THR A 113 -12.44 -11.30 10.10
N VAL A 114 -11.47 -10.56 10.58
CA VAL A 114 -10.28 -10.11 9.83
C VAL A 114 -9.00 -10.68 10.41
N ASN A 115 -8.70 -10.41 11.68
CA ASN A 115 -7.52 -10.92 12.40
C ASN A 115 -6.17 -10.64 11.70
N LEU A 116 -5.98 -9.43 11.20
CA LEU A 116 -4.69 -8.97 10.69
C LEU A 116 -3.90 -8.31 11.81
N ASP A 117 -2.95 -9.00 12.42
CA ASP A 117 -2.12 -8.48 13.52
C ASP A 117 -0.66 -8.33 13.10
N LEU A 118 -0.17 -7.10 13.05
CA LEU A 118 1.22 -6.78 12.75
C LEU A 118 2.21 -7.32 13.80
N ASN A 119 1.76 -7.71 14.97
CA ASN A 119 2.63 -8.23 16.02
C ASN A 119 2.69 -9.75 16.05
N ALA A 120 1.57 -10.42 15.82
CA ALA A 120 1.46 -11.88 15.97
C ALA A 120 1.68 -12.65 14.66
N ASN A 121 1.25 -12.09 13.51
CA ASN A 121 1.24 -12.84 12.24
C ASN A 121 2.49 -12.65 11.40
N LEU A 122 3.49 -11.98 11.92
CA LEU A 122 4.61 -11.52 11.15
C LEU A 122 5.84 -12.43 11.24
N GLY A 123 5.69 -13.65 11.65
CA GLY A 123 6.65 -14.74 11.51
C GLY A 123 8.12 -14.34 11.38
N SER A 124 8.95 -15.29 10.97
CA SER A 124 10.40 -15.17 10.84
C SER A 124 10.93 -14.23 9.76
N ASP A 125 10.04 -13.67 8.90
CA ASP A 125 10.46 -12.82 7.79
C ASP A 125 10.64 -11.38 8.25
N ASN A 126 11.80 -10.91 8.60
CA ASN A 126 12.24 -9.50 8.74
C ASN A 126 11.17 -8.39 8.84
N ILE A 127 9.92 -8.75 9.06
CA ILE A 127 8.80 -7.85 9.04
C ILE A 127 8.81 -6.93 10.26
N SER A 128 9.47 -7.34 11.36
CA SER A 128 9.71 -6.44 12.49
C SER A 128 10.47 -5.20 12.07
N ALA A 129 11.43 -5.32 11.15
CA ALA A 129 12.12 -4.18 10.56
C ALA A 129 11.23 -3.43 9.55
N ARG A 130 10.45 -4.16 8.73
CA ARG A 130 9.56 -3.58 7.72
C ARG A 130 8.43 -2.73 8.33
N LYS A 131 7.89 -3.10 9.49
CA LYS A 131 6.82 -2.35 10.17
C LYS A 131 7.26 -1.01 10.77
N GLY A 132 8.56 -0.72 10.81
CA GLY A 132 9.10 0.50 11.40
C GLY A 132 9.28 0.41 12.91
N ASP A 133 8.82 1.40 13.65
CA ASP A 133 8.99 1.45 15.09
C ASP A 133 8.08 0.46 15.84
N ALA A 134 8.33 0.32 17.16
CA ALA A 134 7.57 -0.57 18.01
C ALA A 134 6.10 -0.13 18.18
N ASN A 135 5.78 1.12 17.87
CA ASN A 135 4.44 1.68 17.99
C ASN A 135 3.64 1.61 16.68
N PHE A 136 4.25 1.17 15.57
CA PHE A 136 3.59 1.13 14.24
C PHE A 136 3.22 2.50 13.69
N SER A 137 3.92 3.57 14.10
CA SER A 137 3.58 4.95 13.73
C SER A 137 3.65 5.21 12.23
N ASP A 138 4.55 4.51 11.53
CA ASP A 138 4.74 4.61 10.07
C ASP A 138 3.78 3.71 9.28
N VAL A 139 2.94 2.92 9.95
CA VAL A 139 2.03 1.99 9.26
C VAL A 139 0.74 2.70 8.89
N GLN A 140 0.39 2.61 7.63
CA GLN A 140 -0.89 3.06 7.09
C GLN A 140 -1.79 1.86 6.86
N TRP A 141 -2.96 1.86 7.48
CA TRP A 141 -4.00 0.87 7.29
C TRP A 141 -5.02 1.34 6.28
N TRP A 142 -5.49 0.40 5.44
CA TRP A 142 -6.42 0.66 4.37
C TRP A 142 -7.57 -0.34 4.37
N MET A 143 -8.77 0.13 4.06
CA MET A 143 -9.85 -0.70 3.53
C MET A 143 -9.73 -0.67 2.00
N GLU A 144 -9.45 -1.82 1.39
CA GLU A 144 -9.19 -1.98 -0.05
C GLU A 144 -10.37 -2.69 -0.71
N TRP A 145 -10.93 -2.08 -1.75
CA TRP A 145 -12.02 -2.65 -2.53
C TRP A 145 -11.48 -3.36 -3.76
N TYR A 146 -11.94 -4.60 -3.99
CA TYR A 146 -11.51 -5.42 -5.12
C TYR A 146 -12.55 -5.50 -6.23
N THR A 147 -13.83 -5.28 -5.92
CA THR A 147 -14.92 -5.16 -6.89
C THR A 147 -15.82 -3.98 -6.52
N ASP A 148 -16.54 -3.45 -7.51
CA ASP A 148 -17.45 -2.33 -7.29
C ASP A 148 -18.56 -2.70 -6.31
N THR A 149 -18.98 -1.75 -5.48
CA THR A 149 -20.16 -1.87 -4.63
C THR A 149 -21.42 -1.40 -5.35
N GLY A 150 -22.58 -1.68 -4.74
CA GLY A 150 -23.84 -1.09 -5.16
C GLY A 150 -24.00 0.38 -4.78
N SER A 151 -25.21 0.88 -4.98
CA SER A 151 -25.55 2.30 -4.83
C SER A 151 -25.97 2.71 -3.41
N THR A 152 -25.84 1.82 -2.42
CA THR A 152 -26.21 2.13 -1.04
C THR A 152 -25.00 2.58 -0.23
N ALA A 153 -25.09 3.78 0.35
CA ALA A 153 -24.11 4.27 1.32
C ALA A 153 -24.30 3.54 2.66
N VAL A 154 -23.18 3.15 3.28
CA VAL A 154 -23.20 2.42 4.56
C VAL A 154 -22.10 2.92 5.48
N THR A 155 -22.20 2.60 6.77
CA THR A 155 -21.10 2.81 7.70
C THR A 155 -20.45 1.46 8.02
N ALA A 156 -19.12 1.39 7.94
CA ALA A 156 -18.38 0.24 8.42
C ALA A 156 -17.86 0.52 9.85
N THR A 157 -18.25 -0.35 10.78
CA THR A 157 -17.65 -0.40 12.12
C THR A 157 -16.48 -1.37 12.08
N VAL A 158 -15.25 -0.85 12.22
CA VAL A 158 -14.03 -1.65 12.15
C VAL A 158 -13.47 -1.82 13.57
N GLY A 159 -13.43 -3.04 14.05
CA GLY A 159 -12.81 -3.39 15.33
C GLY A 159 -11.29 -3.42 15.22
N VAL A 160 -10.60 -2.72 16.09
CA VAL A 160 -9.14 -2.59 16.06
C VAL A 160 -8.52 -2.89 17.42
N THR A 161 -7.24 -3.24 17.41
CA THR A 161 -6.36 -3.21 18.59
C THR A 161 -5.25 -2.19 18.33
N TYR A 162 -5.02 -1.33 19.29
CA TYR A 162 -3.98 -0.30 19.22
C TYR A 162 -2.61 -0.84 19.67
N ASN A 163 -1.58 -0.04 19.45
CA ASN A 163 -0.19 -0.34 19.81
C ASN A 163 0.01 -0.65 21.30
N ASP A 164 -0.78 -0.04 22.17
CA ASP A 164 -0.77 -0.26 23.63
C ASP A 164 -1.56 -1.51 24.08
N GLY A 165 -2.13 -2.26 23.15
CA GLY A 165 -2.94 -3.46 23.41
C GLY A 165 -4.41 -3.19 23.72
N THR A 166 -4.83 -1.94 23.87
CA THR A 166 -6.25 -1.62 24.06
C THR A 166 -7.04 -1.82 22.78
N THR A 167 -8.31 -2.17 22.91
CA THR A 167 -9.22 -2.35 21.76
C THR A 167 -10.09 -1.11 21.55
N GLY A 168 -10.54 -0.92 20.32
CA GLY A 168 -11.45 0.15 19.95
C GLY A 168 -12.19 -0.14 18.67
N THR A 169 -12.96 0.83 18.22
CA THR A 169 -13.69 0.77 16.95
C THR A 169 -13.49 2.05 16.16
N LEU A 170 -13.39 1.90 14.83
CA LEU A 170 -13.41 3.00 13.88
C LEU A 170 -14.78 3.04 13.20
N SER A 171 -15.33 4.23 13.04
CA SER A 171 -16.57 4.43 12.28
C SER A 171 -16.22 5.04 10.93
N VAL A 172 -16.31 4.23 9.87
CA VAL A 172 -15.89 4.60 8.51
C VAL A 172 -17.12 4.79 7.63
N ALA A 173 -17.43 6.03 7.29
CA ALA A 173 -18.52 6.33 6.36
C ALA A 173 -18.13 5.93 4.94
N LEU A 174 -18.89 5.04 4.34
CA LEU A 174 -18.69 4.55 2.98
C LEU A 174 -19.77 5.17 2.08
N ALA A 175 -19.39 6.06 1.18
CA ALA A 175 -20.31 6.57 0.18
C ALA A 175 -20.78 5.45 -0.75
N ALA A 176 -21.90 5.67 -1.41
CA ALA A 176 -22.40 4.78 -2.47
C ALA A 176 -21.38 4.56 -3.59
N THR A 177 -21.47 3.44 -4.24
CA THR A 177 -20.67 3.10 -5.43
C THR A 177 -19.16 3.20 -5.21
N ARG A 178 -18.63 2.43 -4.26
CA ARG A 178 -17.19 2.28 -4.10
C ARG A 178 -16.63 1.49 -5.27
N ARG A 179 -15.53 1.97 -5.81
CA ARG A 179 -14.93 1.41 -7.02
C ARG A 179 -13.87 0.38 -6.67
N ALA A 180 -13.71 -0.61 -7.54
CA ALA A 180 -12.59 -1.53 -7.46
C ALA A 180 -11.26 -0.75 -7.42
N SER A 181 -10.28 -1.26 -6.71
CA SER A 181 -8.98 -0.65 -6.42
C SER A 181 -8.98 0.53 -5.44
N LEU A 182 -10.13 1.05 -5.03
CA LEU A 182 -10.20 2.15 -4.06
C LEU A 182 -9.59 1.72 -2.72
N MET A 183 -8.77 2.60 -2.15
CA MET A 183 -8.15 2.43 -0.84
C MET A 183 -8.57 3.55 0.10
N ILE A 184 -9.26 3.22 1.17
CA ILE A 184 -9.72 4.17 2.18
C ILE A 184 -8.74 4.13 3.35
N PRO A 185 -8.05 5.24 3.67
CA PRO A 185 -7.10 5.28 4.77
C PRO A 185 -7.83 5.23 6.12
N LEU A 186 -7.49 4.28 6.98
CA LEU A 186 -8.18 4.07 8.26
C LEU A 186 -7.61 4.89 9.40
N ASN A 187 -6.33 5.28 9.34
CA ASN A 187 -5.68 6.00 10.42
C ASN A 187 -6.37 7.34 10.76
N GLY A 188 -6.99 7.98 9.78
CA GLY A 188 -7.76 9.21 9.98
C GLY A 188 -9.11 9.03 10.70
N PHE A 189 -9.56 7.78 10.93
CA PHE A 189 -10.80 7.48 11.64
C PHE A 189 -10.58 7.09 13.11
N ILE A 190 -9.34 7.19 13.62
CA ILE A 190 -9.05 6.96 15.04
C ILE A 190 -9.81 8.01 15.85
N PRO A 191 -10.70 7.59 16.78
CA PRO A 191 -11.51 8.54 17.54
C PRO A 191 -10.65 9.38 18.50
N ALA A 192 -11.12 10.57 18.84
CA ALA A 192 -10.42 11.50 19.74
C ALA A 192 -10.05 10.86 21.10
N ALA A 193 -10.86 9.93 21.59
CA ALA A 193 -10.59 9.19 22.82
C ALA A 193 -9.36 8.26 22.72
N ALA A 194 -8.90 7.96 21.50
CA ALA A 194 -7.71 7.17 21.22
C ALA A 194 -6.60 8.02 20.55
N ALA A 195 -6.63 9.34 20.69
CA ALA A 195 -5.62 10.23 20.14
C ALA A 195 -4.22 9.83 20.61
N GLY A 196 -3.26 9.84 19.66
CA GLY A 196 -1.88 9.43 19.92
C GLY A 196 -1.63 7.92 19.89
N LYS A 197 -2.66 7.11 19.67
CA LYS A 197 -2.51 5.67 19.45
C LYS A 197 -2.40 5.33 17.96
N TYR A 198 -1.80 4.20 17.67
CA TYR A 198 -1.62 3.66 16.30
C TYR A 198 -2.30 2.31 16.20
N ILE A 199 -2.85 2.00 15.04
CA ILE A 199 -3.51 0.71 14.80
C ILE A 199 -2.44 -0.38 14.64
N ARG A 200 -2.49 -1.38 15.51
CA ARG A 200 -1.64 -2.58 15.43
C ARG A 200 -2.34 -3.71 14.69
N GLN A 201 -3.65 -3.84 14.87
CA GLN A 201 -4.43 -4.97 14.38
C GLN A 201 -5.82 -4.52 13.93
N ILE A 202 -6.30 -5.11 12.84
CA ILE A 202 -7.71 -5.11 12.47
C ILE A 202 -8.32 -6.46 12.89
N ASN A 203 -9.33 -6.42 13.75
CA ASN A 203 -9.97 -7.62 14.33
C ASN A 203 -11.16 -8.08 13.49
N SER A 204 -12.03 -7.16 13.13
CA SER A 204 -13.31 -7.45 12.46
C SER A 204 -13.85 -6.21 11.75
N VAL A 205 -14.87 -6.43 10.92
CA VAL A 205 -15.66 -5.35 10.34
C VAL A 205 -17.12 -5.74 10.30
N GLN A 206 -18.01 -4.78 10.54
CA GLN A 206 -19.46 -4.93 10.38
C GLN A 206 -20.01 -3.75 9.58
N LEU A 207 -20.80 -4.02 8.57
CA LEU A 207 -21.48 -3.00 7.78
C LEU A 207 -22.87 -2.72 8.38
N SER A 208 -23.27 -1.44 8.42
CA SER A 208 -24.58 -1.01 8.93
C SER A 208 -25.75 -1.47 8.07
N ALA A 209 -25.49 -1.73 6.78
CA ALA A 209 -26.44 -2.25 5.80
C ALA A 209 -25.68 -2.92 4.65
N THR A 210 -26.40 -3.63 3.76
CA THR A 210 -25.81 -4.09 2.49
C THR A 210 -25.51 -2.92 1.57
N THR A 211 -24.42 -2.98 0.82
CA THR A 211 -24.08 -1.99 -0.20
C THR A 211 -24.96 -2.06 -1.45
N GLY A 212 -25.92 -2.99 -1.49
CA GLY A 212 -26.88 -3.18 -2.57
C GLY A 212 -26.47 -4.19 -3.63
N SER A 213 -25.18 -4.40 -3.86
CA SER A 213 -24.63 -5.49 -4.68
C SER A 213 -23.37 -6.02 -4.03
N ALA A 214 -22.95 -7.22 -4.43
CA ALA A 214 -21.73 -7.81 -3.91
C ALA A 214 -20.54 -6.89 -4.21
N GLY A 215 -19.91 -6.37 -3.20
CA GLY A 215 -18.59 -5.76 -3.27
C GLY A 215 -17.63 -6.69 -2.54
N SER A 216 -16.53 -7.11 -3.15
CA SER A 216 -15.47 -7.80 -2.45
C SER A 216 -14.48 -6.77 -1.94
N PHE A 217 -14.14 -6.85 -0.67
CA PHE A 217 -13.17 -5.94 -0.06
C PHE A 217 -12.29 -6.66 0.97
N GLY A 218 -11.35 -5.94 1.49
CA GLY A 218 -10.47 -6.43 2.52
C GLY A 218 -9.70 -5.31 3.20
N PHE A 219 -8.68 -5.70 3.94
CA PHE A 219 -7.80 -4.78 4.64
C PHE A 219 -6.35 -5.00 4.24
N THR A 220 -5.59 -3.91 4.21
CA THR A 220 -4.19 -3.91 3.84
C THR A 220 -3.42 -2.99 4.78
N ALA A 221 -2.32 -3.49 5.33
CA ALA A 221 -1.34 -2.68 6.05
C ALA A 221 -0.17 -2.38 5.12
N THR A 222 0.23 -1.11 5.05
CA THR A 222 1.36 -0.70 4.22
C THR A 222 2.26 0.27 4.98
N ARG A 223 3.49 0.40 4.50
CA ARG A 223 4.42 1.44 4.93
C ARG A 223 4.89 2.24 3.72
N PRO A 224 4.69 3.59 3.70
CA PRO A 224 5.17 4.44 2.61
C PRO A 224 6.69 4.33 2.44
N ARG A 225 7.17 4.32 1.18
CA ARG A 225 8.60 4.29 0.87
C ARG A 225 9.02 5.42 -0.03
N MET A 226 8.29 5.68 -1.11
CA MET A 226 8.62 6.72 -2.07
C MET A 226 7.36 7.45 -2.47
N THR A 227 7.44 8.77 -2.58
CA THR A 227 6.34 9.61 -3.07
C THR A 227 6.82 10.38 -4.29
N MET A 228 6.08 10.31 -5.38
CA MET A 228 6.42 10.89 -6.67
C MET A 228 5.26 11.75 -7.19
N PRO A 229 5.27 13.06 -6.95
CA PRO A 229 4.30 13.98 -7.55
C PRO A 229 4.48 14.04 -9.08
N LEU A 230 3.41 13.84 -9.83
CA LEU A 230 3.38 13.88 -11.29
C LEU A 230 2.43 15.01 -11.73
N PRO A 231 2.94 16.24 -11.87
CA PRO A 231 2.08 17.42 -12.03
C PRO A 231 1.46 17.56 -13.43
N LEU A 232 1.99 16.85 -14.43
CA LEU A 232 1.55 16.96 -15.81
C LEU A 232 1.35 15.58 -16.44
N ALA A 233 0.25 15.47 -17.21
CA ALA A 233 -0.02 14.28 -18.03
C ALA A 233 1.08 14.05 -19.08
N ASN A 234 1.44 12.81 -19.30
CA ASN A 234 2.42 12.34 -20.30
C ASN A 234 3.83 12.96 -20.16
N LYS A 235 4.12 13.60 -19.03
CA LYS A 235 5.45 14.10 -18.72
C LYS A 235 6.16 13.16 -17.76
N MET A 236 7.38 12.72 -18.14
CA MET A 236 8.24 11.95 -17.26
C MET A 236 8.87 12.88 -16.22
N GLU A 237 8.64 12.60 -14.96
CA GLU A 237 9.34 13.24 -13.84
C GLU A 237 10.42 12.31 -13.32
N THR A 238 11.50 12.89 -12.80
CA THR A 238 12.66 12.14 -12.30
C THR A 238 12.98 12.59 -10.88
N PHE A 239 13.24 11.64 -10.01
CA PHE A 239 13.50 11.84 -8.60
C PHE A 239 14.81 11.16 -8.25
N ASP A 240 15.71 11.89 -7.64
CA ASP A 240 16.97 11.37 -7.10
C ASP A 240 16.78 10.88 -5.66
N TRP A 241 17.88 10.38 -5.11
CA TRP A 241 17.91 9.88 -3.74
C TRP A 241 17.52 10.94 -2.68
N ALA A 242 17.82 12.21 -2.91
CA ALA A 242 17.46 13.28 -1.99
C ALA A 242 15.96 13.57 -2.04
N ALA A 243 15.36 13.65 -3.24
CA ALA A 243 13.93 13.84 -3.43
C ALA A 243 13.13 12.65 -2.92
N LEU A 244 13.65 11.43 -3.00
CA LEU A 244 12.99 10.21 -2.49
C LEU A 244 13.17 10.01 -0.98
N GLY A 245 14.05 10.78 -0.31
CA GLY A 245 14.35 10.62 1.11
C GLY A 245 15.19 9.39 1.43
N LEU A 246 15.87 8.79 0.43
CA LEU A 246 16.74 7.62 0.57
C LEU A 246 16.10 6.49 1.42
N PRO A 247 14.92 5.99 1.10
CA PRO A 247 14.24 5.01 1.92
C PRO A 247 14.99 3.67 1.89
N GLU A 248 15.18 3.08 3.06
CA GLU A 248 15.65 1.70 3.16
C GLU A 248 14.54 0.74 2.69
N ILE A 249 14.90 -0.21 1.84
CA ILE A 249 14.02 -1.25 1.32
C ILE A 249 14.49 -2.57 1.89
N PHE A 250 13.73 -3.15 2.79
CA PHE A 250 14.09 -4.39 3.45
C PHE A 250 13.94 -5.59 2.50
N ASN A 251 14.72 -6.62 2.73
CA ASN A 251 14.51 -7.91 2.09
C ASN A 251 13.07 -8.37 2.30
N SER A 252 12.53 -9.08 1.33
CA SER A 252 11.12 -9.51 1.31
C SER A 252 10.08 -8.39 1.25
N SER A 253 10.47 -7.10 1.16
CA SER A 253 9.50 -6.01 0.98
C SER A 253 8.62 -6.24 -0.25
N CYS A 254 7.32 -6.18 -0.05
CA CYS A 254 6.31 -6.32 -1.09
C CYS A 254 5.96 -4.92 -1.64
N LEU A 255 6.80 -4.40 -2.51
CA LEU A 255 6.61 -3.04 -3.04
C LEU A 255 5.40 -2.99 -3.97
N MET A 256 4.40 -2.20 -3.62
CA MET A 256 3.19 -1.95 -4.40
C MET A 256 3.06 -0.50 -4.79
N ILE A 257 2.28 -0.23 -5.82
CA ILE A 257 2.03 1.12 -6.32
C ILE A 257 0.64 1.57 -5.89
N LEU A 258 0.57 2.72 -5.24
CA LEU A 258 -0.64 3.49 -4.98
C LEU A 258 -0.63 4.75 -5.84
N GLN A 259 -1.82 5.25 -6.15
CA GLN A 259 -2.00 6.47 -6.91
C GLN A 259 -3.18 7.27 -6.37
N VAL A 260 -3.01 8.57 -6.20
CA VAL A 260 -4.13 9.49 -6.01
C VAL A 260 -4.67 9.86 -7.38
N ALA A 261 -5.85 9.35 -7.73
CA ALA A 261 -6.45 9.65 -9.02
C ALA A 261 -6.96 11.10 -9.04
N SER A 262 -6.67 11.85 -10.11
CA SER A 262 -7.17 13.24 -10.30
C SER A 262 -8.45 13.29 -11.13
N THR A 263 -8.82 12.18 -11.77
CA THR A 263 -10.01 12.04 -12.60
C THR A 263 -10.71 10.72 -12.34
N THR A 264 -11.70 10.37 -13.18
CA THR A 264 -12.43 9.10 -13.10
C THR A 264 -11.65 7.88 -13.64
N THR A 265 -10.38 8.05 -13.99
CA THR A 265 -9.45 6.96 -14.36
C THR A 265 -8.10 7.20 -13.73
N THR A 266 -7.33 6.14 -13.48
CA THR A 266 -5.97 6.30 -12.96
C THR A 266 -4.97 6.75 -14.03
N GLY A 267 -5.29 6.55 -15.31
CA GLY A 267 -4.32 6.66 -16.39
C GLY A 267 -3.33 5.50 -16.43
N THR A 268 -2.62 5.35 -17.55
CA THR A 268 -1.50 4.42 -17.66
C THR A 268 -0.30 5.01 -16.94
N VAL A 269 0.30 4.23 -16.05
CA VAL A 269 1.50 4.64 -15.30
C VAL A 269 2.71 3.90 -15.85
N ARG A 270 3.75 4.63 -16.24
CA ARG A 270 5.02 4.10 -16.73
C ARG A 270 6.20 4.71 -16.01
N GLY A 271 7.24 3.94 -15.87
CA GLY A 271 8.45 4.42 -15.22
C GLY A 271 9.34 3.29 -14.73
N GLY A 272 10.16 3.63 -13.78
CA GLY A 272 11.06 2.69 -13.15
C GLY A 272 11.79 3.30 -11.97
N GLY A 273 12.66 2.50 -11.40
CA GLY A 273 13.48 2.94 -10.29
C GLY A 273 14.79 2.18 -10.25
N LYS A 274 15.69 2.66 -9.42
CA LYS A 274 16.96 2.02 -9.11
C LYS A 274 17.04 1.85 -7.59
N LEU A 275 17.24 0.62 -7.17
CA LEU A 275 17.54 0.28 -5.79
C LEU A 275 19.02 -0.04 -5.70
N SER A 276 19.76 0.68 -4.88
CA SER A 276 21.20 0.49 -4.69
C SER A 276 21.45 -0.39 -3.46
N HIS A 277 22.44 -1.27 -3.58
CA HIS A 277 22.77 -2.31 -2.63
C HIS A 277 24.18 -2.10 -2.08
N GLY A 278 24.36 -2.27 -0.75
CA GLY A 278 25.67 -2.18 -0.15
C GLY A 278 25.70 -2.40 1.35
#